data_d42581616a0ee822536409c9bd4a567d
#
_entry.id   d42581616a0ee822536409c9bd4a567d
#
_cell.length_a   1.000
_cell.length_b   1.000
_cell.length_c   1.000
_cell.angle_alpha   90.00
_cell.angle_beta   90.00
_cell.angle_gamma   90.00
#
_symmetry.space_group_name_H-M   'P 1'
#
loop_
_entity.id
_entity.type
_entity.pdbx_description
1 polymer ?
#
loop_
_entity_poly.entity_id
_entity_poly.type
_entity_poly.pdbx_seq_one_letter_code
_entity_poly.pdbx_strand_id
1 'polypeptide(L)'
;AVIQGGKPTLIPAAEGTTAAGKAFPSVVAMDKDGNLIVGSPAERQAVTNPENTIREAKRKMGTDSLFKMQGKDYKPQQISAFILQKIKRDAEAFTGDTINKAVITVPAYFDDNQRQATKDAGTIAGLDVVRIINEPTAASLAFGIDKAKEDMKILVFDLGGGTLDVTIMEMGGGVFEVMSTSGDTQLGGADMDAAITNYVIDEFRKQEGIDLSSDPQAKERVREGSEKAKIELSSVMETEVNLPFIAQ
;
A
#
# COMPACT_ATOMS: atom_id res chain seq x y z
N ALA A 1 12.12 -5.27 6.48
CA ALA A 1 12.99 -5.48 7.65
C ALA A 1 13.94 -6.64 7.41
N VAL A 2 15.03 -6.68 8.13
CA VAL A 2 16.05 -7.72 8.12
C VAL A 2 16.47 -8.03 9.56
N ILE A 3 16.94 -9.24 9.82
CA ILE A 3 17.51 -9.57 11.13
C ILE A 3 19.01 -9.22 11.10
N GLN A 4 19.41 -8.29 11.95
CA GLN A 4 20.80 -7.91 12.17
C GLN A 4 21.15 -8.04 13.65
N GLY A 5 22.22 -8.80 13.98
CA GLY A 5 22.61 -9.03 15.36
C GLY A 5 21.51 -9.66 16.22
N GLY A 6 20.64 -10.49 15.63
CA GLY A 6 19.52 -11.13 16.32
C GLY A 6 18.31 -10.23 16.57
N LYS A 7 18.28 -9.00 16.02
CA LYS A 7 17.18 -8.06 16.19
C LYS A 7 16.58 -7.67 14.82
N PRO A 8 15.24 -7.51 14.72
CA PRO A 8 14.61 -7.01 13.51
C PRO A 8 14.98 -5.53 13.31
N THR A 9 15.49 -5.20 12.15
CA THR A 9 15.87 -3.84 11.74
C THR A 9 15.04 -3.42 10.55
N LEU A 10 14.38 -2.26 10.64
CA LEU A 10 13.66 -1.68 9.51
C LEU A 10 14.66 -1.10 8.51
N ILE A 11 14.50 -1.48 7.26
CA ILE A 11 15.30 -0.95 6.14
C ILE A 11 14.59 0.30 5.61
N PRO A 12 15.25 1.47 5.58
CA PRO A 12 14.69 2.66 4.95
C PRO A 12 14.62 2.49 3.43
N ALA A 13 13.69 3.18 2.78
CA ALA A 13 13.72 3.31 1.33
C ALA A 13 14.97 4.09 0.88
N ALA A 14 15.51 3.77 -0.30
CA ALA A 14 16.72 4.45 -0.82
C ALA A 14 16.50 5.95 -1.01
N GLU A 15 15.27 6.37 -1.27
CA GLU A 15 14.86 7.78 -1.39
C GLU A 15 14.73 8.52 -0.04
N GLY A 16 14.95 7.84 1.07
CA GLY A 16 14.84 8.39 2.42
C GLY A 16 13.46 8.24 3.04
N THR A 17 13.17 9.06 4.05
CA THR A 17 11.89 9.04 4.76
C THR A 17 10.79 9.65 3.89
N THR A 18 9.68 8.93 3.70
CA THR A 18 8.50 9.43 2.98
C THR A 18 7.63 10.31 3.89
N ALA A 19 6.63 10.99 3.31
CA ALA A 19 5.63 11.74 4.07
C ALA A 19 4.87 10.84 5.08
N ALA A 20 4.72 9.54 4.77
CA ALA A 20 4.17 8.52 5.67
C ALA A 20 5.22 7.91 6.62
N GLY A 21 6.34 8.58 6.87
CA GLY A 21 7.42 8.13 7.73
C GLY A 21 8.29 7.06 7.05
N LYS A 22 8.35 5.85 7.61
CA LYS A 22 9.16 4.74 7.08
C LYS A 22 8.41 3.85 6.08
N ALA A 23 7.15 4.16 5.78
CA ALA A 23 6.36 3.39 4.83
C ALA A 23 6.86 3.64 3.39
N PHE A 24 6.93 2.57 2.61
CA PHE A 24 7.28 2.62 1.19
C PHE A 24 6.00 2.75 0.36
N PRO A 25 5.84 3.78 -0.48
CA PRO A 25 4.65 3.93 -1.30
C PRO A 25 4.52 2.79 -2.32
N SER A 26 3.38 2.08 -2.29
CA SER A 26 3.07 1.00 -3.23
C SER A 26 2.54 1.55 -4.55
N VAL A 27 3.36 2.37 -5.21
CA VAL A 27 3.04 3.04 -6.47
C VAL A 27 4.06 2.62 -7.54
N VAL A 28 3.56 2.28 -8.71
CA VAL A 28 4.38 1.87 -9.87
C VAL A 28 4.01 2.72 -11.05
N ALA A 29 5.00 3.21 -11.78
CA ALA A 29 4.76 3.99 -12.98
C ALA A 29 5.80 3.70 -14.06
N MET A 30 5.46 4.02 -15.30
CA MET A 30 6.44 4.16 -16.38
C MET A 30 6.57 5.63 -16.76
N ASP A 31 7.81 6.10 -16.87
CA ASP A 31 8.07 7.43 -17.38
C ASP A 31 7.88 7.48 -18.92
N LYS A 32 7.97 8.69 -19.48
CA LYS A 32 7.80 8.90 -20.93
C LYS A 32 8.87 8.19 -21.78
N ASP A 33 10.00 7.84 -21.20
CA ASP A 33 11.09 7.15 -21.88
C ASP A 33 10.97 5.61 -21.75
N GLY A 34 9.93 5.12 -21.06
CA GLY A 34 9.67 3.70 -20.85
C GLY A 34 10.42 3.09 -19.68
N ASN A 35 11.01 3.90 -18.80
CA ASN A 35 11.69 3.41 -17.62
C ASN A 35 10.65 3.14 -16.50
N LEU A 36 10.81 1.99 -15.86
CA LEU A 36 10.01 1.61 -14.70
C LEU A 36 10.49 2.36 -13.45
N ILE A 37 9.58 3.07 -12.82
CA ILE A 37 9.83 3.76 -11.55
C ILE A 37 8.84 3.27 -10.48
N VAL A 38 9.30 3.18 -9.24
CA VAL A 38 8.54 2.57 -8.15
C VAL A 38 8.73 3.39 -6.87
N GLY A 39 7.68 3.48 -6.05
CA GLY A 39 7.70 4.18 -4.78
C GLY A 39 7.50 5.69 -4.92
N SER A 40 8.16 6.48 -4.08
CA SER A 40 8.00 7.94 -4.04
C SER A 40 8.27 8.65 -5.38
N PRO A 41 9.24 8.23 -6.23
CA PRO A 41 9.37 8.82 -7.57
C PRO A 41 8.15 8.60 -8.46
N ALA A 42 7.55 7.39 -8.42
CA ALA A 42 6.31 7.08 -9.14
C ALA A 42 5.14 7.93 -8.63
N GLU A 43 5.05 8.10 -7.32
CA GLU A 43 4.02 8.92 -6.68
C GLU A 43 4.09 10.38 -7.11
N ARG A 44 5.30 10.97 -7.11
CA ARG A 44 5.50 12.37 -7.52
C ARG A 44 5.15 12.67 -8.97
N GLN A 45 5.25 11.69 -9.87
CA GLN A 45 4.86 11.90 -11.28
C GLN A 45 3.38 11.63 -11.56
N ALA A 46 2.62 11.13 -10.61
CA ALA A 46 1.23 10.73 -10.83
C ALA A 46 0.36 11.85 -11.41
N VAL A 47 0.57 13.09 -10.98
CA VAL A 47 -0.15 14.27 -11.51
C VAL A 47 0.17 14.51 -12.99
N THR A 48 1.42 14.38 -13.39
CA THR A 48 1.85 14.67 -14.77
C THR A 48 1.72 13.49 -15.72
N ASN A 49 1.55 12.28 -15.17
CA ASN A 49 1.47 11.05 -15.94
C ASN A 49 0.51 10.03 -15.27
N PRO A 50 -0.75 10.43 -15.01
CA PRO A 50 -1.71 9.58 -14.29
C PRO A 50 -2.03 8.27 -15.01
N GLU A 51 -2.09 8.28 -16.35
CA GLU A 51 -2.44 7.12 -17.17
C GLU A 51 -1.39 5.99 -17.12
N ASN A 52 -0.14 6.31 -16.78
CA ASN A 52 0.95 5.35 -16.66
C ASN A 52 1.41 5.18 -15.21
N THR A 53 0.57 5.55 -14.23
CA THR A 53 0.84 5.41 -12.80
C THR A 53 -0.22 4.53 -12.15
N ILE A 54 0.23 3.42 -11.56
CA ILE A 54 -0.64 2.43 -10.93
C ILE A 54 -0.50 2.51 -9.42
N ARG A 55 -1.64 2.59 -8.75
CA ARG A 55 -1.82 2.53 -7.31
C ARG A 55 -2.67 1.32 -6.95
N GLU A 56 -2.63 0.91 -5.70
CA GLU A 56 -3.58 -0.05 -5.11
C GLU A 56 -3.67 -1.42 -5.81
N ALA A 57 -2.59 -1.87 -6.47
CA ALA A 57 -2.57 -3.16 -7.14
C ALA A 57 -2.92 -4.32 -6.18
N LYS A 58 -2.63 -4.19 -4.88
CA LYS A 58 -2.99 -5.15 -3.82
C LYS A 58 -4.48 -5.48 -3.80
N ARG A 59 -5.37 -4.51 -4.07
CA ARG A 59 -6.83 -4.71 -4.11
C ARG A 59 -7.31 -5.59 -5.25
N LYS A 60 -6.48 -5.81 -6.27
CA LYS A 60 -6.81 -6.63 -7.44
C LYS A 60 -6.06 -7.96 -7.45
N MET A 61 -5.28 -8.27 -6.40
CA MET A 61 -4.60 -9.55 -6.29
C MET A 61 -5.58 -10.72 -6.35
N GLY A 62 -5.19 -11.78 -7.03
CA GLY A 62 -6.02 -12.97 -7.21
C GLY A 62 -7.15 -12.84 -8.24
N THR A 63 -7.27 -11.69 -8.93
CA THR A 63 -8.27 -11.47 -9.98
C THR A 63 -7.65 -11.46 -11.38
N ASP A 64 -8.48 -11.52 -12.42
CA ASP A 64 -8.07 -11.39 -13.83
C ASP A 64 -7.97 -9.93 -14.31
N SER A 65 -8.03 -8.98 -13.39
CA SER A 65 -7.87 -7.56 -13.72
C SER A 65 -6.53 -7.28 -14.39
N LEU A 66 -6.52 -6.33 -15.31
CA LEU A 66 -5.31 -5.88 -16.00
C LEU A 66 -5.10 -4.40 -15.74
N PHE A 67 -3.86 -4.03 -15.48
CA PHE A 67 -3.38 -2.65 -15.41
C PHE A 67 -2.67 -2.31 -16.71
N LYS A 68 -2.93 -1.13 -17.25
CA LYS A 68 -2.30 -0.67 -18.49
C LYS A 68 -1.26 0.40 -18.21
N MET A 69 -0.05 0.23 -18.73
CA MET A 69 1.01 1.24 -18.75
C MET A 69 1.67 1.23 -20.12
N GLN A 70 1.77 2.38 -20.78
CA GLN A 70 2.35 2.52 -22.12
C GLN A 70 1.86 1.48 -23.13
N GLY A 71 0.54 1.23 -23.14
CA GLY A 71 -0.09 0.29 -24.06
C GLY A 71 0.15 -1.19 -23.77
N LYS A 72 0.87 -1.54 -22.70
CA LYS A 72 1.07 -2.94 -22.25
C LYS A 72 0.18 -3.24 -21.07
N ASP A 73 -0.32 -4.47 -21.04
CA ASP A 73 -1.16 -4.98 -19.95
C ASP A 73 -0.33 -5.75 -18.94
N TYR A 74 -0.59 -5.51 -17.66
CA TYR A 74 0.08 -6.14 -16.53
C TYR A 74 -0.93 -6.72 -15.56
N LYS A 75 -0.69 -7.94 -15.11
CA LYS A 75 -1.47 -8.55 -14.02
C LYS A 75 -1.11 -7.93 -12.66
N PRO A 76 -2.01 -7.97 -11.67
CA PRO A 76 -1.74 -7.42 -10.32
C PRO A 76 -0.45 -7.94 -9.69
N GLN A 77 -0.17 -9.25 -9.82
CA GLN A 77 1.05 -9.83 -9.30
C GLN A 77 2.32 -9.33 -9.99
N GLN A 78 2.26 -8.91 -11.26
CA GLN A 78 3.41 -8.31 -11.93
C GLN A 78 3.68 -6.89 -11.41
N ILE A 79 2.63 -6.11 -11.17
CA ILE A 79 2.77 -4.78 -10.54
C ILE A 79 3.34 -4.91 -9.14
N SER A 80 2.83 -5.86 -8.35
CA SER A 80 3.35 -6.15 -7.01
C SER A 80 4.80 -6.64 -7.06
N ALA A 81 5.17 -7.42 -8.07
CA ALA A 81 6.55 -7.87 -8.26
C ALA A 81 7.52 -6.71 -8.50
N PHE A 82 7.14 -5.66 -9.24
CA PHE A 82 7.97 -4.47 -9.41
C PHE A 82 8.27 -3.77 -8.07
N ILE A 83 7.26 -3.70 -7.18
CA ILE A 83 7.44 -3.18 -5.83
C ILE A 83 8.43 -4.05 -5.04
N LEU A 84 8.25 -5.37 -5.07
CA LEU A 84 9.12 -6.30 -4.36
C LEU A 84 10.56 -6.28 -4.91
N GLN A 85 10.74 -6.14 -6.22
CA GLN A 85 12.07 -5.97 -6.84
C GLN A 85 12.78 -4.70 -6.36
N LYS A 86 12.04 -3.59 -6.22
CA LYS A 86 12.60 -2.35 -5.67
C LYS A 86 12.99 -2.53 -4.21
N ILE A 87 12.11 -3.12 -3.40
CA ILE A 87 12.38 -3.42 -1.98
C ILE A 87 13.59 -4.34 -1.84
N LYS A 88 13.72 -5.37 -2.68
CA LYS A 88 14.88 -6.26 -2.70
C LYS A 88 16.16 -5.50 -2.96
N ARG A 89 16.20 -4.68 -4.02
CA ARG A 89 17.39 -3.86 -4.36
C ARG A 89 17.80 -2.92 -3.24
N ASP A 90 16.82 -2.24 -2.61
CA ASP A 90 17.08 -1.33 -1.50
C ASP A 90 17.61 -2.09 -0.28
N ALA A 91 17.08 -3.26 -0.03
CA ALA A 91 17.53 -4.11 1.06
C ALA A 91 18.95 -4.66 0.82
N GLU A 92 19.27 -5.09 -0.39
CA GLU A 92 20.62 -5.52 -0.79
C GLU A 92 21.63 -4.37 -0.68
N ALA A 93 21.25 -3.16 -1.12
CA ALA A 93 22.09 -1.97 -0.98
C ALA A 93 22.32 -1.59 0.51
N PHE A 94 21.31 -1.78 1.36
CA PHE A 94 21.42 -1.47 2.78
C PHE A 94 22.26 -2.49 3.55
N THR A 95 22.12 -3.78 3.24
CA THR A 95 22.82 -4.86 3.95
C THR A 95 24.21 -5.14 3.41
N GLY A 96 24.45 -4.83 2.13
CA GLY A 96 25.65 -5.29 1.41
C GLY A 96 25.62 -6.76 1.01
N ASP A 97 24.51 -7.47 1.26
CA ASP A 97 24.35 -8.89 0.99
C ASP A 97 23.29 -9.15 -0.08
N THR A 98 23.41 -10.29 -0.78
CA THR A 98 22.35 -10.75 -1.70
C THR A 98 21.16 -11.31 -0.92
N ILE A 99 19.97 -10.85 -1.22
CA ILE A 99 18.74 -11.28 -0.59
C ILE A 99 17.94 -12.19 -1.52
N ASN A 100 17.89 -13.48 -1.17
CA ASN A 100 17.23 -14.51 -1.96
C ASN A 100 15.91 -15.00 -1.34
N LYS A 101 15.70 -14.79 -0.04
CA LYS A 101 14.54 -15.32 0.69
C LYS A 101 13.76 -14.21 1.36
N ALA A 102 12.43 -14.38 1.38
CA ALA A 102 11.54 -13.44 2.05
C ALA A 102 10.38 -14.14 2.75
N VAL A 103 9.92 -13.53 3.83
CA VAL A 103 8.59 -13.74 4.39
C VAL A 103 7.74 -12.56 3.97
N ILE A 104 6.56 -12.81 3.39
CA ILE A 104 5.64 -11.78 2.93
C ILE A 104 4.36 -11.85 3.75
N THR A 105 3.85 -10.70 4.18
CA THR A 105 2.61 -10.62 4.92
C THR A 105 1.43 -10.34 3.99
N VAL A 106 0.26 -10.86 4.35
CA VAL A 106 -1.01 -10.63 3.65
C VAL A 106 -2.12 -10.35 4.67
N PRO A 107 -3.17 -9.62 4.28
CA PRO A 107 -4.36 -9.49 5.10
C PRO A 107 -4.89 -10.86 5.55
N ALA A 108 -5.42 -10.92 6.77
CA ALA A 108 -5.97 -12.17 7.28
C ALA A 108 -7.18 -12.65 6.45
N TYR A 109 -7.92 -11.69 5.87
CA TYR A 109 -9.12 -11.91 5.06
C TYR A 109 -8.83 -12.24 3.59
N PHE A 110 -7.56 -12.32 3.17
CA PHE A 110 -7.21 -12.77 1.82
C PHE A 110 -7.55 -14.25 1.61
N ASP A 111 -8.20 -14.53 0.47
CA ASP A 111 -8.46 -15.89 0.01
C ASP A 111 -7.19 -16.57 -0.56
N ASP A 112 -7.31 -17.85 -0.91
CA ASP A 112 -6.19 -18.64 -1.41
C ASP A 112 -5.64 -18.12 -2.74
N ASN A 113 -6.49 -17.57 -3.63
CA ASN A 113 -6.05 -16.99 -4.90
C ASN A 113 -5.21 -15.74 -4.66
N GLN A 114 -5.62 -14.87 -3.74
CA GLN A 114 -4.90 -13.66 -3.36
C GLN A 114 -3.55 -13.99 -2.70
N ARG A 115 -3.52 -15.00 -1.84
CA ARG A 115 -2.30 -15.52 -1.20
C ARG A 115 -1.34 -16.09 -2.24
N GLN A 116 -1.84 -16.91 -3.17
CA GLN A 116 -1.03 -17.48 -4.24
C GLN A 116 -0.47 -16.39 -5.16
N ALA A 117 -1.30 -15.43 -5.58
CA ALA A 117 -0.86 -14.30 -6.40
C ALA A 117 0.22 -13.46 -5.70
N THR A 118 0.16 -13.31 -4.36
CA THR A 118 1.20 -12.65 -3.58
C THR A 118 2.51 -13.45 -3.58
N LYS A 119 2.43 -14.77 -3.44
CA LYS A 119 3.59 -15.67 -3.56
C LYS A 119 4.22 -15.60 -4.95
N ASP A 120 3.39 -15.62 -5.99
CA ASP A 120 3.83 -15.49 -7.38
C ASP A 120 4.55 -14.15 -7.63
N ALA A 121 4.04 -13.05 -7.06
CA ALA A 121 4.70 -11.75 -7.12
C ALA A 121 6.12 -11.79 -6.53
N GLY A 122 6.30 -12.47 -5.40
CA GLY A 122 7.61 -12.68 -4.80
C GLY A 122 8.54 -13.48 -5.72
N THR A 123 8.03 -14.56 -6.32
CA THR A 123 8.79 -15.39 -7.28
C THR A 123 9.19 -14.60 -8.52
N ILE A 124 8.28 -13.82 -9.10
CA ILE A 124 8.56 -12.92 -10.24
C ILE A 124 9.62 -11.87 -9.86
N ALA A 125 9.62 -11.42 -8.61
CA ALA A 125 10.63 -10.50 -8.09
C ALA A 125 12.02 -11.15 -7.85
N GLY A 126 12.15 -12.45 -8.06
CA GLY A 126 13.40 -13.19 -7.81
C GLY A 126 13.64 -13.48 -6.34
N LEU A 127 12.57 -13.69 -5.57
CA LEU A 127 12.60 -14.08 -4.17
C LEU A 127 12.05 -15.50 -3.98
N ASP A 128 12.73 -16.30 -3.17
CA ASP A 128 12.17 -17.52 -2.58
C ASP A 128 11.26 -17.11 -1.41
N VAL A 129 9.95 -17.20 -1.60
CA VAL A 129 8.96 -16.87 -0.57
C VAL A 129 8.81 -18.03 0.38
N VAL A 130 9.61 -18.04 1.45
CA VAL A 130 9.66 -19.14 2.42
C VAL A 130 8.37 -19.28 3.21
N ARG A 131 7.61 -18.19 3.40
CA ARG A 131 6.32 -18.21 4.09
C ARG A 131 5.48 -16.98 3.75
N ILE A 132 4.17 -17.20 3.66
CA ILE A 132 3.15 -16.15 3.74
C ILE A 132 2.56 -16.20 5.15
N ILE A 133 2.49 -15.05 5.84
CA ILE A 133 1.89 -14.93 7.18
C ILE A 133 0.82 -13.84 7.19
N ASN A 134 -0.11 -13.94 8.12
CA ASN A 134 -1.16 -12.93 8.27
C ASN A 134 -0.60 -11.64 8.88
N GLU A 135 -1.00 -10.48 8.36
CA GLU A 135 -0.61 -9.16 8.86
C GLU A 135 -0.91 -8.98 10.35
N PRO A 136 -2.10 -9.36 10.90
CA PRO A 136 -2.36 -9.24 12.34
C PRO A 136 -1.42 -10.10 13.19
N THR A 137 -1.03 -11.29 12.73
CA THR A 137 -0.04 -12.12 13.42
C THR A 137 1.33 -11.46 13.43
N ALA A 138 1.75 -10.91 12.29
CA ALA A 138 3.02 -10.19 12.18
C ALA A 138 3.04 -8.93 13.05
N ALA A 139 1.93 -8.19 13.11
CA ALA A 139 1.78 -7.01 13.95
C ALA A 139 1.89 -7.37 15.44
N SER A 140 1.23 -8.44 15.88
CA SER A 140 1.29 -8.93 17.26
C SER A 140 2.71 -9.34 17.66
N LEU A 141 3.41 -10.05 16.78
CA LEU A 141 4.81 -10.42 17.00
C LEU A 141 5.73 -9.18 17.06
N ALA A 142 5.53 -8.21 16.17
CA ALA A 142 6.32 -6.98 16.16
C ALA A 142 6.08 -6.11 17.40
N PHE A 143 4.88 -6.13 17.95
CA PHE A 143 4.56 -5.46 19.22
C PHE A 143 5.18 -6.16 20.44
N GLY A 144 5.64 -7.39 20.28
CA GLY A 144 6.31 -8.16 21.34
C GLY A 144 5.35 -8.93 22.26
N ILE A 145 4.14 -9.19 21.79
CA ILE A 145 3.13 -9.94 22.56
C ILE A 145 3.56 -11.39 22.81
N ASP A 146 4.40 -11.96 21.91
CA ASP A 146 5.03 -13.28 22.10
C ASP A 146 5.84 -13.42 23.39
N LYS A 147 6.23 -12.30 24.01
CA LYS A 147 6.98 -12.23 25.27
C LYS A 147 6.09 -12.06 26.50
N ALA A 148 4.80 -11.93 26.31
CA ALA A 148 3.87 -11.85 27.43
C ALA A 148 3.89 -13.18 28.22
N LYS A 149 3.84 -13.05 29.56
CA LYS A 149 3.92 -14.19 30.48
C LYS A 149 2.57 -14.84 30.74
N GLU A 150 1.49 -14.18 30.38
CA GLU A 150 0.11 -14.60 30.64
C GLU A 150 -0.62 -14.85 29.33
N ASP A 151 -1.56 -15.79 29.36
CA ASP A 151 -2.48 -16.01 28.26
C ASP A 151 -3.38 -14.80 28.11
N MET A 152 -3.58 -14.35 26.88
CA MET A 152 -4.40 -13.17 26.62
C MET A 152 -5.20 -13.28 25.33
N LYS A 153 -6.32 -12.55 25.29
CA LYS A 153 -7.08 -12.31 24.06
C LYS A 153 -6.72 -10.95 23.50
N ILE A 154 -6.45 -10.91 22.22
CA ILE A 154 -5.95 -9.74 21.51
C ILE A 154 -6.92 -9.41 20.39
N LEU A 155 -7.30 -8.15 20.28
CA LEU A 155 -7.95 -7.61 19.09
C LEU A 155 -6.94 -6.80 18.30
N VAL A 156 -6.73 -7.16 17.05
CA VAL A 156 -5.95 -6.38 16.08
C VAL A 156 -6.93 -5.72 15.14
N PHE A 157 -6.92 -4.38 15.12
CA PHE A 157 -7.70 -3.56 14.20
C PHE A 157 -6.73 -2.89 13.23
N ASP A 158 -6.68 -3.40 12.00
CA ASP A 158 -5.77 -2.94 10.95
C ASP A 158 -6.57 -2.25 9.84
N LEU A 159 -6.60 -0.92 9.89
CA LEU A 159 -7.18 -0.08 8.85
C LEU A 159 -6.04 0.52 8.01
N GLY A 160 -5.78 -0.10 6.88
CA GLY A 160 -4.76 0.34 5.94
C GLY A 160 -5.26 1.37 4.92
N GLY A 161 -4.43 1.63 3.89
CA GLY A 161 -4.84 2.46 2.76
C GLY A 161 -5.86 1.78 1.85
N GLY A 162 -5.85 0.45 1.78
CA GLY A 162 -6.66 -0.32 0.83
C GLY A 162 -7.55 -1.39 1.43
N THR A 163 -7.28 -1.84 2.64
CA THR A 163 -7.98 -2.96 3.30
C THR A 163 -8.23 -2.65 4.76
N LEU A 164 -9.31 -3.21 5.29
CA LEU A 164 -9.62 -3.27 6.71
C LEU A 164 -9.62 -4.73 7.16
N ASP A 165 -8.83 -5.05 8.18
CA ASP A 165 -8.81 -6.34 8.85
C ASP A 165 -9.04 -6.17 10.36
N VAL A 166 -9.98 -6.92 10.91
CA VAL A 166 -10.25 -7.01 12.34
C VAL A 166 -10.10 -8.45 12.76
N THR A 167 -9.14 -8.76 13.60
CA THR A 167 -8.80 -10.13 14.00
C THR A 167 -8.79 -10.25 15.52
N ILE A 168 -9.50 -11.25 16.03
CA ILE A 168 -9.43 -11.66 17.43
C ILE A 168 -8.55 -12.90 17.50
N MET A 169 -7.52 -12.83 18.32
CA MET A 169 -6.59 -13.92 18.56
C MET A 169 -6.49 -14.24 20.05
N GLU A 170 -6.22 -15.49 20.35
CA GLU A 170 -5.81 -15.94 21.66
C GLU A 170 -4.33 -16.29 21.62
N MET A 171 -3.59 -15.86 22.65
CA MET A 171 -2.22 -16.23 22.83
C MET A 171 -2.08 -16.99 24.14
N GLY A 172 -1.49 -18.19 24.05
CA GLY A 172 -1.16 -19.03 25.20
C GLY A 172 0.05 -19.89 24.92
N GLY A 173 0.97 -20.03 25.88
CA GLY A 173 2.17 -20.86 25.71
C GLY A 173 3.08 -20.47 24.55
N GLY A 174 3.05 -19.22 24.08
CA GLY A 174 3.82 -18.75 22.92
C GLY A 174 3.20 -19.08 21.56
N VAL A 175 1.98 -19.59 21.52
CA VAL A 175 1.21 -19.89 20.32
C VAL A 175 0.13 -18.83 20.10
N PHE A 176 -0.03 -18.38 18.85
CA PHE A 176 -1.12 -17.52 18.45
C PHE A 176 -2.19 -18.34 17.73
N GLU A 177 -3.42 -18.29 18.24
CA GLU A 177 -4.58 -18.92 17.63
C GLU A 177 -5.57 -17.84 17.18
N VAL A 178 -5.91 -17.85 15.88
CA VAL A 178 -6.93 -16.94 15.34
C VAL A 178 -8.30 -17.48 15.69
N MET A 179 -9.03 -16.76 16.54
CA MET A 179 -10.39 -17.13 16.95
C MET A 179 -11.43 -16.67 15.93
N SER A 180 -11.26 -15.47 15.39
CA SER A 180 -12.18 -14.89 14.43
C SER A 180 -11.49 -13.81 13.63
N THR A 181 -11.84 -13.69 12.36
CA THR A 181 -11.43 -12.58 11.51
C THR A 181 -12.62 -12.04 10.72
N SER A 182 -12.64 -10.74 10.53
CA SER A 182 -13.60 -10.04 9.68
C SER A 182 -12.87 -8.88 9.02
N GLY A 183 -13.42 -8.36 7.92
CA GLY A 183 -12.78 -7.25 7.23
C GLY A 183 -13.42 -6.96 5.90
N ASP A 184 -12.81 -6.02 5.19
CA ASP A 184 -13.17 -5.67 3.83
C ASP A 184 -11.89 -5.40 3.03
N THR A 185 -11.68 -6.19 1.97
CA THR A 185 -10.52 -6.06 1.08
C THR A 185 -10.61 -4.87 0.12
N GLN A 186 -11.70 -4.10 0.19
CA GLN A 186 -11.96 -2.92 -0.64
C GLN A 186 -12.27 -1.67 0.20
N LEU A 187 -11.92 -1.66 1.50
CA LEU A 187 -12.14 -0.53 2.40
C LEU A 187 -10.82 -0.08 3.03
N GLY A 188 -10.51 1.21 2.90
CA GLY A 188 -9.33 1.82 3.50
C GLY A 188 -9.26 3.32 3.29
N GLY A 189 -8.09 3.91 3.59
CA GLY A 189 -7.86 5.35 3.45
C GLY A 189 -8.11 5.89 2.04
N ALA A 190 -7.85 5.08 1.01
CA ALA A 190 -8.10 5.47 -0.39
C ALA A 190 -9.59 5.66 -0.70
N ASP A 191 -10.50 4.94 -0.02
CA ASP A 191 -11.95 5.15 -0.19
C ASP A 191 -12.40 6.45 0.47
N MET A 192 -11.78 6.80 1.59
CA MET A 192 -12.00 8.11 2.23
C MET A 192 -11.50 9.24 1.33
N ASP A 193 -10.32 9.09 0.71
CA ASP A 193 -9.79 10.04 -0.27
C ASP A 193 -10.70 10.17 -1.47
N ALA A 194 -11.22 9.06 -1.99
CA ALA A 194 -12.16 9.05 -3.11
C ALA A 194 -13.48 9.75 -2.78
N ALA A 195 -14.00 9.56 -1.56
CA ALA A 195 -15.21 10.24 -1.11
C ALA A 195 -15.03 11.76 -1.08
N ILE A 196 -13.91 12.25 -0.52
CA ILE A 196 -13.58 13.68 -0.52
C ILE A 196 -13.35 14.19 -1.94
N THR A 197 -12.61 13.45 -2.75
CA THR A 197 -12.33 13.78 -4.16
C THR A 197 -13.63 13.97 -4.95
N ASN A 198 -14.55 13.03 -4.84
CA ASN A 198 -15.85 13.11 -5.53
C ASN A 198 -16.67 14.31 -5.03
N TYR A 199 -16.68 14.55 -3.73
CA TYR A 199 -17.35 15.72 -3.16
C TYR A 199 -16.78 17.03 -3.73
N VAL A 200 -15.46 17.18 -3.76
CA VAL A 200 -14.81 18.39 -4.30
C VAL A 200 -15.14 18.58 -5.80
N ILE A 201 -15.07 17.51 -6.60
CA ILE A 201 -15.40 17.55 -8.03
C ILE A 201 -16.86 17.95 -8.24
N ASP A 202 -17.78 17.36 -7.48
CA ASP A 202 -19.20 17.66 -7.58
C ASP A 202 -19.55 19.11 -7.19
N GLU A 203 -18.94 19.61 -6.11
CA GLU A 203 -19.14 21.01 -5.69
C GLU A 203 -18.55 21.98 -6.70
N PHE A 204 -17.35 21.72 -7.22
CA PHE A 204 -16.75 22.55 -8.27
C PHE A 204 -17.61 22.57 -9.52
N ARG A 205 -18.13 21.43 -9.96
CA ARG A 205 -19.03 21.35 -11.10
C ARG A 205 -20.33 22.14 -10.91
N LYS A 206 -20.89 22.15 -9.70
CA LYS A 206 -22.08 22.96 -9.37
C LYS A 206 -21.80 24.45 -9.42
N GLN A 207 -20.63 24.89 -8.96
CA GLN A 207 -20.27 26.30 -8.86
C GLN A 207 -19.78 26.89 -10.20
N GLU A 208 -18.91 26.14 -10.89
CA GLU A 208 -18.21 26.64 -12.09
C GLU A 208 -18.73 26.05 -13.40
N GLY A 209 -19.58 25.02 -13.34
CA GLY A 209 -20.10 24.33 -14.53
C GLY A 209 -19.09 23.43 -15.24
N ILE A 210 -17.92 23.21 -14.65
CA ILE A 210 -16.79 22.44 -15.23
C ILE A 210 -16.66 21.10 -14.51
N ASP A 211 -16.56 20.00 -15.28
CA ASP A 211 -16.35 18.66 -14.74
C ASP A 211 -14.85 18.30 -14.76
N LEU A 212 -14.21 18.38 -13.59
CA LEU A 212 -12.80 18.04 -13.43
C LEU A 212 -12.51 16.53 -13.63
N SER A 213 -13.50 15.67 -13.59
CA SER A 213 -13.32 14.23 -13.78
C SER A 213 -12.90 13.85 -15.20
N SER A 214 -13.17 14.73 -16.17
CA SER A 214 -12.82 14.55 -17.58
C SER A 214 -11.33 14.77 -17.88
N ASP A 215 -10.61 15.47 -16.99
CA ASP A 215 -9.17 15.69 -17.09
C ASP A 215 -8.43 14.82 -16.05
N PRO A 216 -7.66 13.79 -16.49
CA PRO A 216 -6.92 12.92 -15.58
C PRO A 216 -5.94 13.65 -14.66
N GLN A 217 -5.32 14.75 -15.14
CA GLN A 217 -4.39 15.54 -14.34
C GLN A 217 -5.12 16.36 -13.27
N ALA A 218 -6.21 17.02 -13.63
CA ALA A 218 -7.03 17.74 -12.67
C ALA A 218 -7.58 16.80 -11.60
N LYS A 219 -8.11 15.66 -12.01
CA LYS A 219 -8.61 14.62 -11.09
C LYS A 219 -7.54 14.15 -10.11
N GLU A 220 -6.32 13.88 -10.58
CA GLU A 220 -5.21 13.46 -9.71
C GLU A 220 -4.78 14.57 -8.75
N ARG A 221 -4.79 15.85 -9.17
CA ARG A 221 -4.53 16.98 -8.28
C ARG A 221 -5.59 17.13 -7.20
N VAL A 222 -6.87 16.93 -7.54
CA VAL A 222 -7.96 16.91 -6.54
C VAL A 222 -7.76 15.75 -5.57
N ARG A 223 -7.41 14.56 -6.06
CA ARG A 223 -7.14 13.40 -5.21
C ARG A 223 -6.01 13.67 -4.20
N GLU A 224 -4.88 14.23 -4.66
CA GLU A 224 -3.77 14.59 -3.77
C GLU A 224 -4.18 15.65 -2.74
N GLY A 225 -4.95 16.65 -3.15
CA GLY A 225 -5.48 17.66 -2.24
C GLY A 225 -6.41 17.06 -1.20
N SER A 226 -7.26 16.12 -1.61
CA SER A 226 -8.19 15.39 -0.74
C SER A 226 -7.46 14.52 0.28
N GLU A 227 -6.42 13.80 -0.13
CA GLU A 227 -5.57 13.00 0.76
C GLU A 227 -4.87 13.86 1.80
N LYS A 228 -4.30 15.02 1.40
CA LYS A 228 -3.69 15.99 2.31
C LYS A 228 -4.71 16.52 3.32
N ALA A 229 -5.89 16.92 2.85
CA ALA A 229 -6.97 17.40 3.71
C ALA A 229 -7.39 16.34 4.73
N LYS A 230 -7.57 15.08 4.30
CA LYS A 230 -7.86 13.95 5.20
C LYS A 230 -6.78 13.81 6.29
N ILE A 231 -5.51 13.86 5.91
CA ILE A 231 -4.38 13.76 6.85
C ILE A 231 -4.40 14.90 7.86
N GLU A 232 -4.59 16.14 7.40
CA GLU A 232 -4.63 17.33 8.25
C GLU A 232 -5.79 17.28 9.25
N LEU A 233 -6.98 16.85 8.82
CA LEU A 233 -8.18 16.70 9.66
C LEU A 233 -8.01 15.67 10.79
N SER A 234 -6.96 14.87 10.79
CA SER A 234 -6.60 14.04 11.95
C SER A 234 -6.05 14.85 13.12
N SER A 235 -5.66 16.11 12.89
CA SER A 235 -5.03 16.98 13.90
C SER A 235 -5.73 18.32 14.09
N VAL A 236 -6.53 18.77 13.10
CA VAL A 236 -7.27 20.04 13.13
C VAL A 236 -8.74 19.80 12.84
N MET A 237 -9.59 20.77 13.22
CA MET A 237 -11.04 20.68 13.02
C MET A 237 -11.49 21.15 11.65
N GLU A 238 -10.67 21.95 10.98
CA GLU A 238 -10.95 22.54 9.66
C GLU A 238 -9.68 22.57 8.84
N THR A 239 -9.83 22.37 7.52
CA THR A 239 -8.74 22.53 6.54
C THR A 239 -9.29 23.03 5.22
N GLU A 240 -8.40 23.49 4.32
CA GLU A 240 -8.74 24.03 3.03
C GLU A 240 -8.08 23.23 1.90
N VAL A 241 -8.85 22.92 0.87
CA VAL A 241 -8.33 22.33 -0.38
C VAL A 241 -8.13 23.46 -1.38
N ASN A 242 -6.89 23.92 -1.51
CA ASN A 242 -6.52 25.01 -2.42
C ASN A 242 -5.74 24.44 -3.63
N LEU A 243 -6.35 24.54 -4.81
CA LEU A 243 -5.82 23.98 -6.08
C LEU A 243 -5.79 25.05 -7.16
N PRO A 244 -4.80 25.98 -7.13
CA PRO A 244 -4.74 27.08 -8.10
C PRO A 244 -4.62 26.54 -9.52
N PHE A 245 -5.33 27.19 -10.46
CA PHE A 245 -5.32 26.84 -11.89
C PHE A 245 -5.75 25.39 -12.15
N ILE A 246 -6.77 24.90 -11.45
CA ILE A 246 -7.26 23.51 -11.57
C ILE A 246 -8.01 23.29 -12.89
N ALA A 247 -8.66 24.34 -13.43
CA ALA A 247 -9.30 24.37 -14.74
C ALA A 247 -8.84 25.62 -15.50
N GLN A 248 -8.83 25.54 -16.84
CA GLN A 248 -8.61 26.64 -17.78
C GLN A 248 -9.87 26.92 -18.58
#